data_1ae3fa4c53a901b9364c95ba216684ee
#
_entry.id   1ae3fa4c53a901b9364c95ba216684ee
#
_cell.length_a   1.000
_cell.length_b   1.000
_cell.length_c   1.000
_cell.angle_alpha   90.00
_cell.angle_beta   90.00
_cell.angle_gamma   90.00
#
_symmetry.space_group_name_H-M   'P 1'
#
loop_
_entity.id
_entity.type
_entity.pdbx_description
1 polymer ?
#
loop_
_entity_poly.entity_id
_entity_poly.type
_entity_poly.pdbx_seq_one_letter_code
_entity_poly.pdbx_strand_id
1 'polypeptide(L)'
;MAITNGFEMVFNRRLIFGENKVTEIPGILNWYNKKKVLFVTFSAEFDAFKKISSLLTDAGMAVVPYEVKTEPTLQIIDHGRDIYVAEGCDCTIALGGGSVVDAAKVIGMLAVNGGDTEDYQMRGKAVTVEPPLFIAIPTTSGTGAEATKTSVVINNTNHLKKSLYHNTMIADVVVLDPSLTLALPARITAATGMDALSHAIESYVSLNATPITEMYGLKAIELVNKYLEEAYRNPDNLEARAGMMLASYFGGVAITAGIGIAHIMAQPLGGEYGIPHGDACSIFLPASIILNQEYA
;
A
#
# COMPACT_ATOMS: atom_id res chain seq x y z
N MET A 1 -14.19 -22.04 -5.36
CA MET A 1 -13.12 -22.68 -6.17
C MET A 1 -12.86 -24.11 -5.69
N ALA A 2 -12.55 -25.07 -6.60
CA ALA A 2 -12.15 -26.40 -6.14
C ALA A 2 -10.77 -26.34 -5.48
N ILE A 3 -10.63 -26.92 -4.28
CA ILE A 3 -9.34 -26.93 -3.51
C ILE A 3 -8.21 -27.59 -4.32
N THR A 4 -8.55 -28.38 -5.32
CA THR A 4 -7.60 -29.05 -6.22
C THR A 4 -6.92 -28.12 -7.23
N ASN A 5 -7.43 -26.90 -7.43
CA ASN A 5 -6.79 -25.92 -8.31
C ASN A 5 -5.57 -25.34 -7.58
N GLY A 6 -4.39 -25.54 -8.15
CA GLY A 6 -3.16 -24.96 -7.61
C GLY A 6 -3.19 -23.42 -7.67
N PHE A 7 -2.58 -22.76 -6.68
CA PHE A 7 -2.39 -21.30 -6.66
C PHE A 7 -1.03 -20.97 -6.05
N GLU A 8 -0.52 -19.78 -6.36
CA GLU A 8 0.70 -19.22 -5.77
C GLU A 8 0.34 -17.90 -5.09
N MET A 9 0.85 -17.71 -3.89
CA MET A 9 0.77 -16.46 -3.15
C MET A 9 2.14 -16.08 -2.60
N VAL A 10 2.44 -14.79 -2.64
CA VAL A 10 3.63 -14.21 -2.04
C VAL A 10 3.20 -13.28 -0.91
N PHE A 11 3.91 -13.37 0.22
CA PHE A 11 3.63 -12.60 1.42
C PHE A 11 4.84 -11.76 1.83
N ASN A 12 4.60 -10.74 2.66
CA ASN A 12 5.67 -10.03 3.34
C ASN A 12 6.52 -11.01 4.17
N ARG A 13 7.82 -10.83 4.16
CA ARG A 13 8.74 -11.66 4.98
C ARG A 13 8.53 -11.43 6.48
N ARG A 14 8.13 -10.22 6.87
CA ARG A 14 7.91 -9.84 8.26
C ARG A 14 6.78 -8.83 8.39
N LEU A 15 5.84 -9.09 9.27
CA LEU A 15 4.79 -8.17 9.71
C LEU A 15 5.03 -7.83 11.18
N ILE A 16 5.07 -6.54 11.51
CA ILE A 16 5.21 -6.00 12.86
C ILE A 16 3.99 -5.14 13.11
N PHE A 17 3.23 -5.46 14.16
CA PHE A 17 2.01 -4.76 14.49
C PHE A 17 2.00 -4.29 15.95
N GLY A 18 1.54 -3.08 16.17
CA GLY A 18 1.29 -2.52 17.51
C GLY A 18 1.71 -1.06 17.62
N GLU A 19 1.33 -0.46 18.74
CA GLU A 19 1.65 0.94 19.06
C GLU A 19 3.16 1.17 19.19
N ASN A 20 3.65 2.29 18.65
CA ASN A 20 5.06 2.71 18.67
C ASN A 20 6.05 1.72 18.05
N LYS A 21 5.58 0.77 17.20
CA LYS A 21 6.44 -0.22 16.54
C LYS A 21 7.43 0.39 15.53
N VAL A 22 7.21 1.60 15.09
CA VAL A 22 8.18 2.34 14.28
C VAL A 22 9.54 2.52 14.97
N THR A 23 9.61 2.41 16.29
CA THR A 23 10.88 2.47 17.04
C THR A 23 11.78 1.24 16.81
N GLU A 24 11.24 0.16 16.25
CA GLU A 24 12.02 -1.05 15.93
C GLU A 24 12.80 -0.93 14.59
N ILE A 25 12.51 0.09 13.76
CA ILE A 25 13.07 0.23 12.41
C ILE A 25 14.59 0.25 12.38
N PRO A 26 15.32 0.98 13.26
CA PRO A 26 16.77 0.94 13.27
C PRO A 26 17.33 -0.47 13.50
N GLY A 27 16.73 -1.24 14.40
CA GLY A 27 17.09 -2.64 14.66
C GLY A 27 16.85 -3.54 13.44
N ILE A 28 15.76 -3.30 12.70
CA ILE A 28 15.45 -4.02 11.46
C ILE A 28 16.52 -3.75 10.41
N LEU A 29 16.84 -2.48 10.15
CA LEU A 29 17.85 -2.09 9.17
C LEU A 29 19.23 -2.66 9.52
N ASN A 30 19.61 -2.65 10.80
CA ASN A 30 20.84 -3.26 11.28
C ASN A 30 20.87 -4.79 11.01
N TRP A 31 19.74 -5.49 11.24
CA TRP A 31 19.62 -6.91 10.92
C TRP A 31 19.87 -7.22 9.44
N TYR A 32 19.39 -6.35 8.54
CA TYR A 32 19.60 -6.46 7.09
C TYR A 32 20.90 -5.78 6.61
N ASN A 33 21.77 -5.29 7.50
CA ASN A 33 23.01 -4.58 7.19
C ASN A 33 22.81 -3.36 6.27
N LYS A 34 21.72 -2.60 6.46
CA LYS A 34 21.40 -1.39 5.68
C LYS A 34 21.93 -0.15 6.38
N LYS A 35 22.45 0.79 5.58
CA LYS A 35 23.15 1.99 6.11
C LYS A 35 22.63 3.31 5.53
N LYS A 36 22.09 3.31 4.33
CA LYS A 36 21.61 4.52 3.67
C LYS A 36 20.22 4.32 3.06
N VAL A 37 19.24 5.02 3.58
CA VAL A 37 17.82 4.84 3.29
C VAL A 37 17.33 5.92 2.35
N LEU A 38 16.68 5.56 1.24
CA LEU A 38 15.73 6.47 0.60
C LEU A 38 14.42 6.43 1.39
N PHE A 39 14.12 7.51 2.10
CA PHE A 39 12.94 7.60 2.95
C PHE A 39 11.81 8.36 2.23
N VAL A 40 10.92 7.60 1.61
CA VAL A 40 9.78 8.12 0.83
C VAL A 40 8.64 8.47 1.77
N THR A 41 8.13 9.69 1.68
CA THR A 41 7.03 10.19 2.53
C THR A 41 6.17 11.19 1.76
N PHE A 42 4.96 11.49 2.26
CA PHE A 42 4.14 12.57 1.69
C PHE A 42 4.63 13.97 2.12
N SER A 43 5.32 14.06 3.26
CA SER A 43 5.92 15.31 3.77
C SER A 43 7.05 15.04 4.75
N ALA A 44 8.18 15.70 4.55
CA ALA A 44 9.29 15.68 5.50
C ALA A 44 8.97 16.47 6.81
N GLU A 45 7.92 17.30 6.79
CA GLU A 45 7.43 18.01 7.95
C GLU A 45 6.54 17.14 8.86
N PHE A 46 6.14 15.96 8.42
CA PHE A 46 5.33 15.03 9.21
C PHE A 46 6.09 14.57 10.46
N ASP A 47 5.47 14.69 11.63
CA ASP A 47 6.14 14.41 12.91
C ASP A 47 6.67 12.98 13.00
N ALA A 48 5.93 12.01 12.47
CA ALA A 48 6.41 10.63 12.44
C ALA A 48 7.65 10.47 11.53
N PHE A 49 7.73 11.20 10.41
CA PHE A 49 8.94 11.20 9.58
C PHE A 49 10.13 11.76 10.34
N LYS A 50 9.97 12.90 11.02
CA LYS A 50 11.03 13.51 11.84
C LYS A 50 11.50 12.58 12.95
N LYS A 51 10.54 11.97 13.67
CA LYS A 51 10.81 10.99 14.73
C LYS A 51 11.62 9.80 14.22
N ILE A 52 11.17 9.16 13.14
CA ILE A 52 11.84 7.98 12.57
C ILE A 52 13.22 8.37 12.01
N SER A 53 13.32 9.50 11.30
CA SER A 53 14.59 10.00 10.76
C SER A 53 15.62 10.24 11.87
N SER A 54 15.21 10.82 13.01
CA SER A 54 16.09 10.99 14.19
C SER A 54 16.56 9.62 14.70
N LEU A 55 15.65 8.68 14.91
CA LEU A 55 16.00 7.32 15.36
C LEU A 55 17.01 6.62 14.44
N LEU A 56 16.86 6.81 13.12
CA LEU A 56 17.79 6.25 12.14
C LEU A 56 19.17 6.93 12.20
N THR A 57 19.18 8.25 12.27
CA THR A 57 20.42 9.04 12.36
C THR A 57 21.18 8.73 13.65
N ASP A 58 20.49 8.64 14.78
CA ASP A 58 21.07 8.28 16.08
C ASP A 58 21.64 6.85 16.08
N ALA A 59 21.10 5.98 15.24
CA ALA A 59 21.62 4.62 15.00
C ALA A 59 22.75 4.56 13.95
N GLY A 60 23.24 5.72 13.47
CA GLY A 60 24.34 5.83 12.51
C GLY A 60 23.94 5.54 11.05
N MET A 61 22.67 5.69 10.70
CA MET A 61 22.17 5.52 9.34
C MET A 61 22.00 6.86 8.64
N ALA A 62 22.30 6.91 7.34
CA ALA A 62 22.04 8.09 6.52
C ALA A 62 20.60 8.05 5.99
N VAL A 63 19.91 9.17 6.04
CA VAL A 63 18.53 9.32 5.57
C VAL A 63 18.49 10.32 4.41
N VAL A 64 17.97 9.86 3.27
CA VAL A 64 17.72 10.69 2.08
C VAL A 64 16.21 10.85 1.96
N PRO A 65 15.63 12.03 2.28
CA PRO A 65 14.20 12.24 2.19
C PRO A 65 13.75 12.35 0.72
N TYR A 66 12.59 11.75 0.42
CA TYR A 66 11.94 11.90 -0.87
C TYR A 66 10.43 12.09 -0.69
N GLU A 67 9.89 13.22 -1.16
CA GLU A 67 8.49 13.55 -0.98
C GLU A 67 7.62 13.16 -2.19
N VAL A 68 6.51 12.46 -1.91
CA VAL A 68 5.45 12.10 -2.87
C VAL A 68 4.14 12.72 -2.38
N LYS A 69 3.81 13.92 -2.88
CA LYS A 69 2.67 14.73 -2.41
C LYS A 69 1.36 14.45 -3.15
N THR A 70 1.43 13.73 -4.26
CA THR A 70 0.29 13.43 -5.13
C THR A 70 0.26 11.93 -5.43
N GLU A 71 -0.69 11.50 -6.25
CA GLU A 71 -0.60 10.17 -6.84
C GLU A 71 0.70 10.02 -7.64
N PRO A 72 1.35 8.86 -7.61
CA PRO A 72 2.63 8.67 -8.25
C PRO A 72 2.51 8.75 -9.77
N THR A 73 3.38 9.55 -10.36
CA THR A 73 3.52 9.66 -11.82
C THR A 73 4.81 9.02 -12.28
N LEU A 74 4.93 8.76 -13.59
CA LEU A 74 6.19 8.27 -14.17
C LEU A 74 7.38 9.13 -13.72
N GLN A 75 7.24 10.46 -13.83
CA GLN A 75 8.31 11.40 -13.51
C GLN A 75 8.69 11.39 -12.03
N ILE A 76 7.71 11.29 -11.12
CA ILE A 76 7.98 11.20 -9.68
C ILE A 76 8.80 9.95 -9.39
N ILE A 77 8.45 8.82 -9.97
CA ILE A 77 9.13 7.55 -9.72
C ILE A 77 10.55 7.57 -10.33
N ASP A 78 10.68 7.98 -11.59
CA ASP A 78 11.97 8.03 -12.30
C ASP A 78 12.95 8.97 -11.58
N HIS A 79 12.46 10.14 -11.12
CA HIS A 79 13.27 11.06 -10.32
C HIS A 79 13.69 10.47 -8.98
N GLY A 80 12.79 9.76 -8.30
CA GLY A 80 13.11 9.05 -7.04
C GLY A 80 14.17 7.97 -7.25
N ARG A 81 14.11 7.22 -8.36
CA ARG A 81 15.14 6.27 -8.77
C ARG A 81 16.49 6.95 -8.98
N ASP A 82 16.52 8.10 -9.67
CA ASP A 82 17.75 8.84 -9.93
C ASP A 82 18.41 9.32 -8.63
N ILE A 83 17.62 9.83 -7.69
CA ILE A 83 18.10 10.19 -6.35
C ILE A 83 18.63 8.94 -5.62
N TYR A 84 17.89 7.83 -5.62
CA TYR A 84 18.32 6.59 -4.97
C TYR A 84 19.71 6.16 -5.46
N VAL A 85 19.92 6.17 -6.78
CA VAL A 85 21.18 5.76 -7.40
C VAL A 85 22.29 6.78 -7.13
N ALA A 86 22.03 8.08 -7.33
CA ALA A 86 23.02 9.14 -7.13
C ALA A 86 23.52 9.22 -5.68
N GLU A 87 22.61 9.04 -4.71
CA GLU A 87 22.94 9.04 -3.30
C GLU A 87 23.53 7.70 -2.81
N GLY A 88 23.49 6.64 -3.61
CA GLY A 88 23.95 5.32 -3.22
C GLY A 88 23.14 4.74 -2.05
N CYS A 89 21.81 4.91 -2.08
CA CYS A 89 20.92 4.28 -1.12
C CYS A 89 20.97 2.76 -1.26
N ASP A 90 20.78 2.03 -0.16
CA ASP A 90 20.83 0.57 -0.12
C ASP A 90 19.52 -0.10 0.29
N CYS A 91 18.50 0.71 0.64
CA CYS A 91 17.15 0.28 0.97
C CYS A 91 16.15 1.42 0.79
N THR A 92 14.86 1.08 0.81
CA THR A 92 13.75 2.04 0.72
C THR A 92 12.84 1.88 1.91
N ILE A 93 12.42 2.99 2.51
CA ILE A 93 11.32 3.04 3.49
C ILE A 93 10.22 3.90 2.91
N ALA A 94 8.97 3.46 3.00
CA ALA A 94 7.77 4.24 2.69
C ALA A 94 7.00 4.54 3.96
N LEU A 95 6.78 5.82 4.28
CA LEU A 95 5.92 6.29 5.37
C LEU A 95 4.79 7.14 4.78
N GLY A 96 3.61 6.56 4.63
CA GLY A 96 2.48 7.26 4.02
C GLY A 96 1.32 6.38 3.64
N GLY A 97 0.39 6.93 2.88
CA GLY A 97 -0.71 6.18 2.26
C GLY A 97 -0.27 5.41 1.01
N GLY A 98 -1.26 4.81 0.31
CA GLY A 98 -1.02 3.98 -0.87
C GLY A 98 -0.11 4.62 -1.92
N SER A 99 -0.30 5.91 -2.23
CA SER A 99 0.53 6.63 -3.23
C SER A 99 2.02 6.65 -2.89
N VAL A 100 2.36 6.83 -1.61
CA VAL A 100 3.75 6.82 -1.14
C VAL A 100 4.33 5.41 -1.21
N VAL A 101 3.56 4.41 -0.78
CA VAL A 101 3.95 3.00 -0.83
C VAL A 101 4.16 2.56 -2.27
N ASP A 102 3.24 2.89 -3.17
CA ASP A 102 3.30 2.54 -4.58
C ASP A 102 4.52 3.17 -5.30
N ALA A 103 4.82 4.44 -5.02
CA ALA A 103 6.03 5.07 -5.55
C ALA A 103 7.30 4.36 -5.06
N ALA A 104 7.40 4.09 -3.77
CA ALA A 104 8.59 3.47 -3.15
C ALA A 104 8.89 2.07 -3.70
N LYS A 105 7.84 1.26 -3.96
CA LYS A 105 7.96 -0.06 -4.60
C LYS A 105 8.70 0.01 -5.93
N VAL A 106 8.24 0.91 -6.80
CA VAL A 106 8.77 1.00 -8.16
C VAL A 106 10.14 1.68 -8.16
N ILE A 107 10.37 2.69 -7.33
CA ILE A 107 11.68 3.32 -7.16
C ILE A 107 12.76 2.28 -6.83
N GLY A 108 12.52 1.44 -5.81
CA GLY A 108 13.45 0.38 -5.41
C GLY A 108 13.69 -0.65 -6.52
N MET A 109 12.63 -1.03 -7.23
CA MET A 109 12.71 -1.97 -8.36
C MET A 109 13.56 -1.39 -9.51
N LEU A 110 13.30 -0.14 -9.92
CA LEU A 110 14.03 0.53 -10.99
C LEU A 110 15.51 0.75 -10.65
N ALA A 111 15.82 1.03 -9.40
CA ALA A 111 17.19 1.34 -8.96
C ALA A 111 18.21 0.23 -9.33
N VAL A 112 17.77 -1.02 -9.39
CA VAL A 112 18.64 -2.17 -9.70
C VAL A 112 18.35 -2.81 -11.06
N ASN A 113 17.15 -2.60 -11.63
CA ASN A 113 16.77 -3.15 -12.93
C ASN A 113 16.97 -2.14 -14.09
N GLY A 114 17.17 -0.87 -13.77
CA GLY A 114 17.37 0.21 -14.74
C GLY A 114 16.17 0.44 -15.65
N GLY A 115 16.27 1.40 -16.55
CA GLY A 115 15.19 1.84 -17.42
C GLY A 115 14.23 2.79 -16.71
N ASP A 116 13.18 3.19 -17.39
CA ASP A 116 12.18 4.11 -16.89
C ASP A 116 10.89 3.38 -16.51
N THR A 117 10.06 4.00 -15.68
CA THR A 117 8.79 3.41 -15.22
C THR A 117 7.90 2.98 -16.38
N GLU A 118 7.89 3.74 -17.49
CA GLU A 118 7.12 3.42 -18.70
C GLU A 118 7.55 2.10 -19.36
N ASP A 119 8.83 1.74 -19.27
CA ASP A 119 9.33 0.48 -19.84
C ASP A 119 8.62 -0.72 -19.20
N TYR A 120 8.36 -0.66 -17.91
CA TYR A 120 7.67 -1.72 -17.15
C TYR A 120 6.15 -1.62 -17.27
N GLN A 121 5.61 -0.39 -17.25
CA GLN A 121 4.18 -0.17 -17.30
C GLN A 121 3.57 -0.49 -18.68
N MET A 122 4.25 -0.11 -19.75
CA MET A 122 3.71 -0.11 -21.11
C MET A 122 4.44 -1.05 -22.08
N ARG A 123 5.74 -1.28 -21.87
CA ARG A 123 6.57 -2.01 -22.84
C ARG A 123 6.92 -3.43 -22.43
N GLY A 124 6.48 -3.85 -21.24
CA GLY A 124 6.66 -5.22 -20.76
C GLY A 124 8.10 -5.60 -20.42
N LYS A 125 8.94 -4.61 -20.02
CA LYS A 125 10.31 -4.90 -19.57
C LYS A 125 10.27 -5.82 -18.36
N ALA A 126 11.07 -6.88 -18.39
CA ALA A 126 11.12 -7.85 -17.31
C ALA A 126 11.92 -7.34 -16.10
N VAL A 127 11.47 -7.66 -14.89
CA VAL A 127 12.24 -7.49 -13.65
C VAL A 127 13.13 -8.73 -13.51
N THR A 128 14.44 -8.55 -13.51
CA THR A 128 15.44 -9.64 -13.54
C THR A 128 16.33 -9.66 -12.32
N VAL A 129 16.37 -8.56 -11.55
CA VAL A 129 17.17 -8.40 -10.33
C VAL A 129 16.23 -8.14 -9.17
N GLU A 130 16.42 -8.86 -8.07
CA GLU A 130 15.69 -8.66 -6.82
C GLU A 130 15.89 -7.23 -6.32
N PRO A 131 14.82 -6.47 -6.03
CA PRO A 131 14.94 -5.12 -5.47
C PRO A 131 15.63 -5.12 -4.11
N PRO A 132 16.23 -3.98 -3.70
CA PRO A 132 16.75 -3.82 -2.35
C PRO A 132 15.64 -3.90 -1.32
N LEU A 133 16.03 -4.12 -0.04
CA LEU A 133 15.10 -4.16 1.09
C LEU A 133 14.08 -3.01 1.02
N PHE A 134 12.81 -3.36 1.10
CA PHE A 134 11.70 -2.42 1.16
C PHE A 134 10.91 -2.58 2.45
N ILE A 135 10.80 -1.49 3.22
CA ILE A 135 9.99 -1.41 4.45
C ILE A 135 8.81 -0.49 4.20
N ALA A 136 7.60 -0.97 4.42
CA ALA A 136 6.37 -0.18 4.30
C ALA A 136 5.77 0.14 5.67
N ILE A 137 5.45 1.41 5.90
CA ILE A 137 4.84 1.95 7.12
C ILE A 137 3.60 2.72 6.70
N PRO A 138 2.45 2.06 6.54
CA PRO A 138 1.23 2.74 6.12
C PRO A 138 0.73 3.69 7.21
N THR A 139 0.26 4.86 6.79
CA THR A 139 -0.37 5.86 7.67
C THR A 139 -1.86 6.03 7.39
N THR A 140 -2.43 5.20 6.52
CA THR A 140 -3.85 5.10 6.21
C THR A 140 -4.31 3.65 6.32
N SER A 141 -5.59 3.43 6.56
CA SER A 141 -6.17 2.09 6.69
C SER A 141 -7.19 1.86 5.56
N GLY A 142 -6.70 1.56 4.36
CA GLY A 142 -7.56 1.41 3.18
C GLY A 142 -6.96 0.55 2.09
N THR A 143 -5.94 1.04 1.42
CA THR A 143 -5.39 0.42 0.21
C THR A 143 -4.74 -0.95 0.44
N GLY A 144 -4.18 -1.20 1.64
CA GLY A 144 -3.38 -2.39 1.90
C GLY A 144 -2.19 -2.54 0.93
N ALA A 145 -1.73 -1.42 0.36
CA ALA A 145 -0.68 -1.41 -0.67
C ALA A 145 0.60 -2.12 -0.20
N GLU A 146 0.91 -2.07 1.08
CA GLU A 146 2.05 -2.75 1.71
C GLU A 146 2.04 -4.27 1.57
N ALA A 147 0.86 -4.86 1.37
CA ALA A 147 0.68 -6.31 1.17
C ALA A 147 0.52 -6.72 -0.30
N THR A 148 0.52 -5.76 -1.23
CA THR A 148 0.21 -6.04 -2.64
C THR A 148 1.44 -6.02 -3.54
N LYS A 149 1.40 -6.81 -4.62
CA LYS A 149 2.34 -6.78 -5.73
C LYS A 149 2.05 -5.71 -6.78
N THR A 150 1.09 -4.83 -6.49
CA THR A 150 0.57 -3.83 -7.40
C THR A 150 1.11 -2.46 -7.05
N SER A 151 1.42 -1.65 -8.05
CA SER A 151 1.65 -0.22 -7.91
C SER A 151 0.86 0.51 -8.99
N VAL A 152 0.03 1.47 -8.58
CA VAL A 152 -0.82 2.25 -9.49
C VAL A 152 -0.12 3.56 -9.83
N VAL A 153 0.17 3.78 -11.11
CA VAL A 153 0.96 4.92 -11.58
C VAL A 153 0.26 5.65 -12.71
N ILE A 154 0.30 6.99 -12.67
CA ILE A 154 -0.25 7.84 -13.72
C ILE A 154 0.82 8.10 -14.76
N ASN A 155 0.49 7.80 -16.00
CA ASN A 155 1.27 8.24 -17.15
C ASN A 155 0.80 9.63 -17.59
N ASN A 156 1.60 10.66 -17.30
CA ASN A 156 1.24 12.06 -17.57
C ASN A 156 1.16 12.38 -19.06
N THR A 157 1.75 11.55 -19.92
CA THR A 157 1.77 11.80 -21.37
C THR A 157 0.42 11.51 -22.01
N ASN A 158 -0.28 10.49 -21.52
CA ASN A 158 -1.57 10.05 -22.05
C ASN A 158 -2.69 10.03 -21.01
N HIS A 159 -2.45 10.55 -19.79
CA HIS A 159 -3.36 10.57 -18.64
C HIS A 159 -3.88 9.20 -18.22
N LEU A 160 -3.19 8.14 -18.60
CA LEU A 160 -3.58 6.79 -18.29
C LEU A 160 -3.12 6.41 -16.86
N LYS A 161 -4.07 6.08 -15.99
CA LYS A 161 -3.81 5.48 -14.69
C LYS A 161 -3.74 3.96 -14.86
N LYS A 162 -2.55 3.37 -14.77
CA LYS A 162 -2.33 1.95 -15.02
C LYS A 162 -1.41 1.33 -13.97
N SER A 163 -1.74 0.12 -13.59
CA SER A 163 -0.97 -0.64 -12.60
C SER A 163 0.23 -1.36 -13.21
N LEU A 164 1.33 -1.39 -12.45
CA LEU A 164 2.41 -2.36 -12.59
C LEU A 164 2.17 -3.51 -11.63
N TYR A 165 2.60 -4.71 -12.02
CA TYR A 165 2.43 -5.93 -11.22
C TYR A 165 3.73 -6.73 -11.20
N HIS A 166 4.33 -6.91 -10.02
CA HIS A 166 5.45 -7.83 -9.85
C HIS A 166 5.55 -8.32 -8.41
N ASN A 167 5.83 -9.61 -8.20
CA ASN A 167 5.90 -10.20 -6.85
C ASN A 167 6.97 -9.54 -5.96
N THR A 168 8.07 -9.03 -6.55
CA THR A 168 9.13 -8.34 -5.81
C THR A 168 8.75 -6.92 -5.32
N MET A 169 7.57 -6.41 -5.68
CA MET A 169 7.06 -5.14 -5.17
C MET A 169 6.31 -5.28 -3.84
N ILE A 170 6.07 -6.51 -3.37
CA ILE A 170 5.54 -6.74 -2.03
C ILE A 170 6.61 -6.35 -1.01
N ALA A 171 6.26 -5.53 -0.02
CA ALA A 171 7.22 -5.07 0.98
C ALA A 171 7.84 -6.25 1.74
N ASP A 172 9.17 -6.24 1.94
CA ASP A 172 9.84 -7.24 2.76
C ASP A 172 9.39 -7.19 4.21
N VAL A 173 9.30 -5.97 4.73
CA VAL A 173 8.88 -5.72 6.11
C VAL A 173 7.75 -4.71 6.12
N VAL A 174 6.69 -5.03 6.84
CA VAL A 174 5.56 -4.12 7.08
C VAL A 174 5.52 -3.78 8.56
N VAL A 175 5.45 -2.48 8.87
CA VAL A 175 5.28 -1.99 10.23
C VAL A 175 3.92 -1.30 10.33
N LEU A 176 2.98 -1.97 10.95
CA LEU A 176 1.63 -1.48 11.22
C LEU A 176 1.58 -0.84 12.62
N ASP A 177 1.72 0.47 12.67
CA ASP A 177 1.66 1.24 13.91
C ASP A 177 0.38 2.09 13.93
N PRO A 178 -0.65 1.69 14.69
CA PRO A 178 -1.94 2.38 14.68
C PRO A 178 -1.86 3.82 15.16
N SER A 179 -0.85 4.18 15.96
CA SER A 179 -0.69 5.55 16.44
C SER A 179 -0.46 6.56 15.31
N LEU A 180 0.05 6.10 14.16
CA LEU A 180 0.26 6.93 12.97
C LEU A 180 -1.05 7.34 12.28
N THR A 181 -2.16 6.71 12.60
CA THR A 181 -3.48 6.99 12.01
C THR A 181 -4.37 7.88 12.87
N LEU A 182 -3.97 8.22 14.11
CA LEU A 182 -4.78 9.02 15.05
C LEU A 182 -5.09 10.42 14.50
N ALA A 183 -4.14 11.03 13.77
CA ALA A 183 -4.30 12.35 13.19
C ALA A 183 -5.08 12.36 11.85
N LEU A 184 -5.56 11.21 11.36
CA LEU A 184 -6.31 11.17 10.10
C LEU A 184 -7.66 11.85 10.25
N PRO A 185 -8.02 12.77 9.32
CA PRO A 185 -9.36 13.35 9.28
C PRO A 185 -10.44 12.28 9.13
N ALA A 186 -11.60 12.49 9.76
CA ALA A 186 -12.72 11.56 9.73
C ALA A 186 -13.14 11.18 8.29
N ARG A 187 -13.14 12.15 7.36
CA ARG A 187 -13.43 11.89 5.94
C ARG A 187 -12.44 10.89 5.32
N ILE A 188 -11.15 11.03 5.61
CA ILE A 188 -10.13 10.10 5.08
C ILE A 188 -10.32 8.72 5.72
N THR A 189 -10.61 8.67 7.03
CA THR A 189 -10.92 7.42 7.74
C THR A 189 -12.09 6.68 7.08
N ALA A 190 -13.19 7.39 6.78
CA ALA A 190 -14.35 6.80 6.12
C ALA A 190 -14.03 6.30 4.71
N ALA A 191 -13.44 7.15 3.86
CA ALA A 191 -13.11 6.80 2.49
C ALA A 191 -12.16 5.60 2.42
N THR A 192 -11.07 5.62 3.20
CA THR A 192 -10.12 4.50 3.21
C THR A 192 -10.71 3.24 3.83
N GLY A 193 -11.53 3.36 4.87
CA GLY A 193 -12.20 2.19 5.47
C GLY A 193 -13.19 1.52 4.51
N MET A 194 -13.92 2.31 3.71
CA MET A 194 -14.80 1.77 2.67
C MET A 194 -14.02 1.15 1.50
N ASP A 195 -12.84 1.66 1.21
CA ASP A 195 -11.91 1.05 0.25
C ASP A 195 -11.47 -0.35 0.73
N ALA A 196 -11.03 -0.46 1.99
CA ALA A 196 -10.69 -1.75 2.59
C ALA A 196 -11.85 -2.74 2.58
N LEU A 197 -13.09 -2.28 2.82
CA LEU A 197 -14.30 -3.10 2.72
C LEU A 197 -14.53 -3.57 1.29
N SER A 198 -14.37 -2.68 0.32
CA SER A 198 -14.54 -3.01 -1.09
C SER A 198 -13.52 -4.06 -1.55
N HIS A 199 -12.25 -3.89 -1.17
CA HIS A 199 -11.20 -4.89 -1.38
C HIS A 199 -11.60 -6.27 -0.85
N ALA A 200 -12.05 -6.30 0.41
CA ALA A 200 -12.38 -7.54 1.09
C ALA A 200 -13.58 -8.26 0.44
N ILE A 201 -14.65 -7.54 0.13
CA ILE A 201 -15.87 -8.12 -0.46
C ILE A 201 -15.60 -8.59 -1.89
N GLU A 202 -14.99 -7.73 -2.73
CA GLU A 202 -14.76 -8.06 -4.13
C GLU A 202 -13.77 -9.22 -4.29
N SER A 203 -12.73 -9.27 -3.45
CA SER A 203 -11.79 -10.40 -3.42
C SER A 203 -12.45 -11.70 -2.99
N TYR A 204 -13.38 -11.63 -2.04
CA TYR A 204 -14.09 -12.80 -1.51
C TYR A 204 -14.98 -13.45 -2.58
N VAL A 205 -15.67 -12.63 -3.38
CA VAL A 205 -16.55 -13.13 -4.46
C VAL A 205 -15.85 -13.31 -5.81
N SER A 206 -14.53 -13.12 -5.86
CA SER A 206 -13.75 -13.25 -7.09
C SER A 206 -13.73 -14.70 -7.58
N LEU A 207 -13.79 -14.87 -8.91
CA LEU A 207 -13.60 -16.18 -9.53
C LEU A 207 -12.19 -16.77 -9.28
N ASN A 208 -11.23 -15.92 -8.93
CA ASN A 208 -9.85 -16.30 -8.58
C ASN A 208 -9.65 -16.40 -7.05
N ALA A 209 -10.72 -16.33 -6.25
CA ALA A 209 -10.62 -16.48 -4.81
C ALA A 209 -10.01 -17.84 -4.45
N THR A 210 -9.16 -17.84 -3.44
CA THR A 210 -8.53 -19.04 -2.89
C THR A 210 -8.94 -19.17 -1.42
N PRO A 211 -8.81 -20.36 -0.79
CA PRO A 211 -9.09 -20.48 0.66
C PRO A 211 -8.33 -19.47 1.52
N ILE A 212 -7.13 -19.05 1.07
CA ILE A 212 -6.32 -18.05 1.77
C ILE A 212 -6.94 -16.66 1.61
N THR A 213 -7.24 -16.24 0.37
CA THR A 213 -7.83 -14.91 0.13
C THR A 213 -9.22 -14.78 0.72
N GLU A 214 -10.02 -15.85 0.72
CA GLU A 214 -11.32 -15.90 1.39
C GLU A 214 -11.20 -15.69 2.90
N MET A 215 -10.26 -16.38 3.56
CA MET A 215 -10.00 -16.23 4.99
C MET A 215 -9.63 -14.78 5.35
N TYR A 216 -8.70 -14.17 4.60
CA TYR A 216 -8.30 -12.78 4.81
C TYR A 216 -9.43 -11.80 4.51
N GLY A 217 -10.18 -12.00 3.42
CA GLY A 217 -11.33 -11.17 3.04
C GLY A 217 -12.42 -11.18 4.11
N LEU A 218 -12.84 -12.35 4.58
CA LEU A 218 -13.83 -12.48 5.66
C LEU A 218 -13.37 -11.78 6.94
N LYS A 219 -12.10 -11.94 7.31
CA LYS A 219 -11.58 -11.29 8.53
C LYS A 219 -11.50 -9.77 8.36
N ALA A 220 -11.17 -9.27 7.17
CA ALA A 220 -11.21 -7.85 6.88
C ALA A 220 -12.64 -7.28 6.98
N ILE A 221 -13.64 -7.96 6.41
CA ILE A 221 -15.06 -7.57 6.52
C ILE A 221 -15.49 -7.49 7.99
N GLU A 222 -15.18 -8.51 8.80
CA GLU A 222 -15.48 -8.53 10.22
C GLU A 222 -14.90 -7.32 10.96
N LEU A 223 -13.62 -7.02 10.70
CA LEU A 223 -12.92 -5.92 11.37
C LEU A 223 -13.45 -4.55 10.94
N VAL A 224 -13.72 -4.35 9.63
CA VAL A 224 -14.32 -3.11 9.15
C VAL A 224 -15.69 -2.89 9.79
N ASN A 225 -16.56 -3.93 9.80
CA ASN A 225 -17.87 -3.83 10.41
C ASN A 225 -17.80 -3.50 11.91
N LYS A 226 -16.79 -3.99 12.60
CA LYS A 226 -16.62 -3.75 14.04
C LYS A 226 -16.06 -2.37 14.35
N TYR A 227 -15.11 -1.87 13.53
CA TYR A 227 -14.25 -0.76 13.96
C TYR A 227 -14.38 0.51 13.11
N LEU A 228 -14.94 0.47 11.87
CA LEU A 228 -14.94 1.65 11.00
C LEU A 228 -15.77 2.80 11.57
N GLU A 229 -16.99 2.52 12.04
CA GLU A 229 -17.85 3.56 12.61
C GLU A 229 -17.22 4.19 13.86
N GLU A 230 -16.62 3.36 14.71
CA GLU A 230 -15.93 3.82 15.93
C GLU A 230 -14.68 4.66 15.58
N ALA A 231 -13.84 4.22 14.63
CA ALA A 231 -12.68 4.97 14.18
C ALA A 231 -13.06 6.32 13.53
N TYR A 232 -14.23 6.38 12.89
CA TYR A 232 -14.77 7.60 12.30
C TYR A 232 -15.27 8.58 13.37
N ARG A 233 -16.06 8.09 14.34
CA ARG A 233 -16.70 8.92 15.36
C ARG A 233 -15.75 9.36 16.47
N ASN A 234 -14.83 8.48 16.84
CA ASN A 234 -13.87 8.64 17.92
C ASN A 234 -12.44 8.44 17.38
N PRO A 235 -11.87 9.43 16.67
CA PRO A 235 -10.60 9.29 15.96
C PRO A 235 -9.41 8.96 16.86
N ASP A 236 -9.49 9.26 18.14
CA ASP A 236 -8.46 8.96 19.15
C ASP A 236 -8.57 7.54 19.75
N ASN A 237 -9.58 6.76 19.34
CA ASN A 237 -9.72 5.39 19.78
C ASN A 237 -8.68 4.48 19.10
N LEU A 238 -7.58 4.23 19.81
CA LEU A 238 -6.44 3.46 19.30
C LEU A 238 -6.83 2.02 18.93
N GLU A 239 -7.76 1.39 19.69
CA GLU A 239 -8.23 0.03 19.37
C GLU A 239 -8.97 0.00 18.04
N ALA A 240 -9.83 0.98 17.78
CA ALA A 240 -10.56 1.09 16.53
C ALA A 240 -9.60 1.36 15.36
N ARG A 241 -8.60 2.24 15.54
CA ARG A 241 -7.53 2.47 14.56
C ARG A 241 -6.73 1.20 14.26
N ALA A 242 -6.38 0.46 15.30
CA ALA A 242 -5.66 -0.82 15.18
C ALA A 242 -6.49 -1.86 14.41
N GLY A 243 -7.77 -1.98 14.72
CA GLY A 243 -8.69 -2.86 14.00
C GLY A 243 -8.81 -2.51 12.52
N MET A 244 -8.94 -1.20 12.19
CA MET A 244 -8.98 -0.74 10.79
C MET A 244 -7.66 -0.96 10.05
N MET A 245 -6.52 -0.78 10.72
CA MET A 245 -5.21 -1.02 10.11
C MET A 245 -5.02 -2.50 9.75
N LEU A 246 -5.42 -3.41 10.63
CA LEU A 246 -5.42 -4.85 10.32
C LEU A 246 -6.42 -5.19 9.21
N ALA A 247 -7.61 -4.58 9.21
CA ALA A 247 -8.59 -4.78 8.14
C ALA A 247 -8.04 -4.40 6.77
N SER A 248 -7.37 -3.25 6.70
CA SER A 248 -6.70 -2.76 5.48
C SER A 248 -5.62 -3.73 5.00
N TYR A 249 -4.75 -4.17 5.89
CA TYR A 249 -3.70 -5.15 5.54
C TYR A 249 -4.31 -6.46 5.05
N PHE A 250 -5.33 -6.98 5.72
CA PHE A 250 -5.98 -8.23 5.30
C PHE A 250 -6.71 -8.08 3.97
N GLY A 251 -7.38 -6.93 3.73
CA GLY A 251 -7.92 -6.59 2.42
C GLY A 251 -6.85 -6.55 1.34
N GLY A 252 -5.69 -5.97 1.64
CA GLY A 252 -4.52 -5.94 0.75
C GLY A 252 -3.97 -7.34 0.42
N VAL A 253 -3.95 -8.27 1.36
CA VAL A 253 -3.62 -9.67 1.08
C VAL A 253 -4.69 -10.32 0.22
N ALA A 254 -5.98 -10.10 0.54
CA ALA A 254 -7.11 -10.69 -0.17
C ALA A 254 -7.18 -10.24 -1.64
N ILE A 255 -6.82 -8.99 -1.95
CA ILE A 255 -6.87 -8.41 -3.31
C ILE A 255 -5.97 -9.15 -4.33
N THR A 256 -5.13 -10.08 -3.87
CA THR A 256 -4.40 -11.00 -4.75
C THR A 256 -5.35 -11.84 -5.61
N ALA A 257 -6.57 -12.09 -5.16
CA ALA A 257 -7.64 -12.72 -5.94
C ALA A 257 -8.22 -11.80 -7.05
N GLY A 258 -7.83 -10.54 -7.07
CA GLY A 258 -8.35 -9.52 -7.99
C GLY A 258 -9.45 -8.66 -7.35
N ILE A 259 -9.79 -7.60 -8.05
CA ILE A 259 -10.86 -6.65 -7.71
C ILE A 259 -12.04 -6.83 -8.67
N GLY A 260 -13.19 -6.30 -8.27
CA GLY A 260 -14.42 -6.45 -9.02
C GLY A 260 -14.93 -5.14 -9.64
N ILE A 261 -16.24 -5.10 -9.83
CA ILE A 261 -16.94 -4.04 -10.58
C ILE A 261 -16.85 -2.70 -9.88
N ALA A 262 -16.93 -2.66 -8.52
CA ALA A 262 -16.87 -1.39 -7.80
C ALA A 262 -15.55 -0.66 -8.08
N HIS A 263 -14.42 -1.35 -8.04
CA HIS A 263 -13.12 -0.76 -8.36
C HIS A 263 -12.97 -0.40 -9.84
N ILE A 264 -13.46 -1.25 -10.75
CA ILE A 264 -13.41 -0.97 -12.20
C ILE A 264 -14.17 0.31 -12.53
N MET A 265 -15.30 0.55 -11.89
CA MET A 265 -16.11 1.76 -12.07
C MET A 265 -15.50 2.98 -11.33
N ALA A 266 -14.83 2.76 -10.19
CA ALA A 266 -14.23 3.83 -9.40
C ALA A 266 -12.96 4.42 -10.04
N GLN A 267 -12.15 3.61 -10.70
CA GLN A 267 -10.87 4.06 -11.28
C GLN A 267 -11.01 5.23 -12.27
N PRO A 268 -11.91 5.22 -13.27
CA PRO A 268 -12.10 6.33 -14.19
C PRO A 268 -12.54 7.62 -13.48
N LEU A 269 -13.39 7.51 -12.45
CA LEU A 269 -13.89 8.69 -11.71
C LEU A 269 -12.78 9.41 -10.96
N GLY A 270 -11.83 8.67 -10.41
CA GLY A 270 -10.64 9.28 -9.79
C GLY A 270 -9.77 9.99 -10.80
N GLY A 271 -9.53 9.38 -11.95
CA GLY A 271 -8.67 9.93 -13.01
C GLY A 271 -9.26 11.15 -13.70
N GLU A 272 -10.57 11.15 -13.99
CA GLU A 272 -11.23 12.17 -14.81
C GLU A 272 -11.84 13.30 -13.97
N TYR A 273 -12.42 12.96 -12.81
CA TYR A 273 -13.18 13.92 -11.99
C TYR A 273 -12.51 14.25 -10.65
N GLY A 274 -11.37 13.65 -10.33
CA GLY A 274 -10.66 13.88 -9.07
C GLY A 274 -11.42 13.40 -7.82
N ILE A 275 -12.36 12.45 -7.98
CA ILE A 275 -13.09 11.86 -6.86
C ILE A 275 -12.13 10.97 -6.08
N PRO A 276 -12.02 11.10 -4.74
CA PRO A 276 -11.20 10.21 -3.93
C PRO A 276 -11.58 8.75 -4.15
N HIS A 277 -10.59 7.88 -4.30
CA HIS A 277 -10.78 6.49 -4.72
C HIS A 277 -11.75 5.73 -3.81
N GLY A 278 -11.57 5.81 -2.49
CA GLY A 278 -12.46 5.14 -1.53
C GLY A 278 -13.89 5.68 -1.55
N ASP A 279 -14.07 6.98 -1.79
CA ASP A 279 -15.42 7.58 -1.97
C ASP A 279 -16.09 6.96 -3.20
N ALA A 280 -15.35 6.85 -4.33
CA ALA A 280 -15.87 6.25 -5.55
C ALA A 280 -16.20 4.76 -5.36
N CYS A 281 -15.33 3.97 -4.72
CA CYS A 281 -15.58 2.56 -4.42
C CYS A 281 -16.85 2.40 -3.57
N SER A 282 -17.05 3.27 -2.55
CA SER A 282 -18.21 3.22 -1.66
C SER A 282 -19.54 3.43 -2.41
N ILE A 283 -19.54 4.25 -3.45
CA ILE A 283 -20.74 4.52 -4.28
C ILE A 283 -21.13 3.28 -5.07
N PHE A 284 -20.19 2.55 -5.63
CA PHE A 284 -20.47 1.40 -6.50
C PHE A 284 -20.58 0.07 -5.76
N LEU A 285 -20.04 -0.02 -4.53
CA LEU A 285 -20.03 -1.27 -3.78
C LEU A 285 -21.43 -1.88 -3.57
N PRO A 286 -22.50 -1.13 -3.18
CA PRO A 286 -23.83 -1.71 -3.02
C PRO A 286 -24.37 -2.33 -4.31
N ALA A 287 -24.19 -1.65 -5.44
CA ALA A 287 -24.63 -2.17 -6.74
C ALA A 287 -23.83 -3.41 -7.15
N SER A 288 -22.53 -3.43 -6.88
CA SER A 288 -21.66 -4.60 -7.10
C SER A 288 -22.11 -5.82 -6.29
N ILE A 289 -22.49 -5.61 -5.02
CA ILE A 289 -22.99 -6.68 -4.14
C ILE A 289 -24.30 -7.25 -4.72
N ILE A 290 -25.26 -6.39 -5.08
CA ILE A 290 -26.56 -6.82 -5.62
C ILE A 290 -26.35 -7.64 -6.90
N LEU A 291 -25.49 -7.16 -7.81
CA LEU A 291 -25.19 -7.87 -9.04
C LEU A 291 -24.57 -9.25 -8.77
N ASN A 292 -23.62 -9.33 -7.85
CA ASN A 292 -22.92 -10.57 -7.54
C ASN A 292 -23.83 -11.61 -6.84
N GLN A 293 -24.92 -11.20 -6.18
CA GLN A 293 -25.88 -12.14 -5.57
C GLN A 293 -26.52 -13.12 -6.58
N GLU A 294 -26.56 -12.75 -7.85
CA GLU A 294 -27.11 -13.60 -8.89
C GLU A 294 -26.13 -14.69 -9.37
N TYR A 295 -24.83 -14.54 -9.05
CA TYR A 295 -23.75 -15.35 -9.61
C TYR A 295 -22.83 -16.00 -8.56
N ALA A 296 -22.95 -15.64 -7.28
CA ALA A 296 -22.06 -16.10 -6.19
C ALA A 296 -22.64 -17.26 -5.37
#